data_e1fb605b4dd8d33d60e8c2abd07cf7e7
#
_entry.id   e1fb605b4dd8d33d60e8c2abd07cf7e7
#
_cell.length_a   1.000
_cell.length_b   1.000
_cell.length_c   1.000
_cell.angle_alpha   90.00
_cell.angle_beta   90.00
_cell.angle_gamma   90.00
#
_symmetry.space_group_name_H-M   'P 1'
#
loop_
_entity.id
_entity.type
_entity.pdbx_description
1 polymer ?
#
loop_
_entity_poly.entity_id
_entity_poly.type
_entity_poly.pdbx_seq_one_letter_code
_entity_poly.pdbx_strand_id
1 'polypeptide(L)'
;MFLYEQAEEVFGAIKDDNYLRGLPYDEFVKRLVFHFSNINALHPFREGNGRSQREFIRELALYNDYVINFSLASEEEMLNASIDSFLCKYEKMEVLFKKCLRPIK
;
A
#
# COMPACT_ATOMS: atom_id res chain seq x y z
N MET A 1 -3.79 16.78 14.55
CA MET A 1 -4.06 15.42 14.15
C MET A 1 -2.85 14.55 14.40
N PHE A 2 -3.07 13.51 15.13
CA PHE A 2 -2.04 12.55 15.49
C PHE A 2 -1.35 11.90 14.28
N LEU A 3 -1.98 11.98 13.11
CA LEU A 3 -1.45 11.42 11.88
C LEU A 3 -0.14 12.02 11.42
N TYR A 4 0.13 13.28 11.80
CA TYR A 4 1.31 13.95 11.27
C TYR A 4 2.62 13.39 11.81
N GLU A 5 2.68 13.12 13.10
CA GLU A 5 3.92 12.61 13.71
C GLU A 5 4.27 11.22 13.22
N GLN A 6 3.26 10.35 13.11
CA GLN A 6 3.46 8.98 12.65
C GLN A 6 3.63 8.91 11.14
N ALA A 7 2.95 9.81 10.42
CA ALA A 7 3.07 9.87 8.97
C ALA A 7 4.46 10.30 8.52
N GLU A 8 5.15 11.12 9.30
CA GLU A 8 6.52 11.54 8.96
C GLU A 8 7.46 10.36 8.84
N GLU A 9 7.35 9.36 9.71
CA GLU A 9 8.18 8.16 9.62
C GLU A 9 7.90 7.36 8.35
N VAL A 10 6.61 7.21 8.01
CA VAL A 10 6.21 6.49 6.80
C VAL A 10 6.65 7.25 5.55
N PHE A 11 6.39 8.55 5.51
CA PHE A 11 6.81 9.38 4.38
C PHE A 11 8.32 9.44 4.24
N GLY A 12 9.05 9.48 5.37
CA GLY A 12 10.50 9.43 5.36
C GLY A 12 11.03 8.14 4.75
N ALA A 13 10.42 7.01 5.11
CA ALA A 13 10.80 5.72 4.55
C ALA A 13 10.53 5.66 3.05
N ILE A 14 9.40 6.21 2.59
CA ILE A 14 9.07 6.26 1.17
C ILE A 14 10.06 7.16 0.43
N LYS A 15 10.40 8.30 1.02
CA LYS A 15 11.40 9.20 0.45
C LYS A 15 12.76 8.52 0.33
N ASP A 16 13.16 7.77 1.35
CA ASP A 16 14.41 7.01 1.34
C ASP A 16 14.41 5.95 0.25
N ASP A 17 13.25 5.41 -0.09
CA ASP A 17 13.07 4.50 -1.20
C ASP A 17 12.92 5.22 -2.55
N ASN A 18 13.20 6.52 -2.59
CA ASN A 18 13.11 7.34 -3.79
C ASN A 18 11.70 7.30 -4.40
N TYR A 19 10.67 7.28 -3.54
CA TYR A 19 9.25 7.22 -3.94
C TYR A 19 8.96 6.03 -4.86
N LEU A 20 9.73 4.95 -4.73
CA LEU A 20 9.64 3.72 -5.51
C LEU A 20 9.91 3.92 -7.01
N ARG A 21 10.59 5.01 -7.37
CA ARG A 21 10.89 5.30 -8.78
C ARG A 21 11.94 4.34 -9.33
N GLY A 22 11.74 3.94 -10.59
CA GLY A 22 12.73 3.16 -11.31
C GLY A 22 12.78 1.68 -10.98
N LEU A 23 11.85 1.19 -10.15
CA LEU A 23 11.84 -0.22 -9.77
C LEU A 23 11.15 -1.08 -10.83
N PRO A 24 11.66 -2.29 -11.09
CA PRO A 24 10.92 -3.27 -11.88
C PRO A 24 9.56 -3.56 -11.24
N TYR A 25 8.61 -4.04 -12.02
CA TYR A 25 7.24 -4.25 -11.56
C TYR A 25 7.17 -5.09 -10.26
N ASP A 26 7.86 -6.23 -10.23
CA ASP A 26 7.80 -7.10 -9.05
C ASP A 26 8.39 -6.42 -7.80
N GLU A 27 9.49 -5.71 -7.95
CA GLU A 27 10.08 -4.95 -6.85
C GLU A 27 9.17 -3.81 -6.42
N PHE A 28 8.55 -3.14 -7.39
CA PHE A 28 7.60 -2.07 -7.09
C PHE A 28 6.44 -2.60 -6.26
N VAL A 29 5.86 -3.75 -6.63
CA VAL A 29 4.77 -4.37 -5.88
C VAL A 29 5.20 -4.69 -4.45
N LYS A 30 6.37 -5.30 -4.28
CA LYS A 30 6.89 -5.66 -2.96
C LYS A 30 7.08 -4.44 -2.07
N ARG A 31 7.68 -3.39 -2.60
CA ARG A 31 7.92 -2.18 -1.82
C ARG A 31 6.61 -1.45 -1.52
N LEU A 32 5.68 -1.43 -2.47
CA LEU A 32 4.37 -0.82 -2.27
C LEU A 32 3.60 -1.53 -1.15
N VAL A 33 3.61 -2.87 -1.15
CA VAL A 33 2.99 -3.67 -0.10
C VAL A 33 3.65 -3.41 1.24
N PHE A 34 4.97 -3.33 1.27
CA PHE A 34 5.70 -3.05 2.49
C PHE A 34 5.26 -1.72 3.12
N HIS A 35 5.19 -0.67 2.32
CA HIS A 35 4.78 0.65 2.83
C HIS A 35 3.31 0.67 3.23
N PHE A 36 2.44 0.01 2.46
CA PHE A 36 1.04 -0.11 2.82
C PHE A 36 0.87 -0.82 4.16
N SER A 37 1.63 -1.89 4.37
CA SER A 37 1.58 -2.65 5.62
C SER A 37 2.06 -1.82 6.80
N ASN A 38 3.07 -0.98 6.61
CA ASN A 38 3.54 -0.08 7.66
C ASN A 38 2.48 0.94 8.03
N ILE A 39 1.77 1.48 7.04
CA ILE A 39 0.68 2.43 7.28
C ILE A 39 -0.43 1.74 8.09
N ASN A 40 -0.79 0.52 7.71
CA ASN A 40 -1.81 -0.25 8.43
C ASN A 40 -1.40 -0.55 9.86
N ALA A 41 -0.12 -0.83 10.09
CA ALA A 41 0.39 -1.13 11.44
C ALA A 41 0.31 0.10 12.35
N LEU A 42 0.54 1.29 11.80
CA LEU A 42 0.44 2.53 12.55
C LEU A 42 -1.01 2.92 12.84
N HIS A 43 -1.92 2.58 11.93
CA HIS A 43 -3.32 2.96 12.02
C HIS A 43 -4.22 1.77 11.73
N PRO A 44 -4.29 0.80 12.69
CA PRO A 44 -5.18 -0.33 12.49
C PRO A 44 -6.62 0.14 12.42
N PHE A 45 -7.36 -0.51 11.62
CA PHE A 45 -8.72 -0.26 11.18
C PHE A 45 -9.59 0.58 12.09
N ARG A 46 -9.77 1.84 11.71
CA ARG A 46 -10.85 2.67 12.19
C ARG A 46 -11.60 3.15 10.96
N GLU A 47 -12.86 3.45 11.16
CA GLU A 47 -13.70 3.99 10.11
C GLU A 47 -13.07 5.26 9.53
N GLY A 48 -12.90 5.30 8.20
CA GLY A 48 -12.27 6.41 7.50
C GLY A 48 -10.78 6.26 7.24
N ASN A 49 -10.04 5.57 8.10
CA ASN A 49 -8.59 5.43 7.93
C ASN A 49 -8.24 4.54 6.75
N GLY A 50 -8.99 3.47 6.53
CA GLY A 50 -8.75 2.58 5.42
C GLY A 50 -8.86 3.27 4.07
N ARG A 51 -9.82 4.19 3.93
CA ARG A 51 -9.99 4.96 2.71
C ARG A 51 -8.78 5.87 2.46
N SER A 52 -8.32 6.58 3.48
CA SER A 52 -7.18 7.48 3.35
C SER A 52 -5.90 6.72 2.99
N GLN A 53 -5.71 5.56 3.59
CA GLN A 53 -4.55 4.72 3.31
C GLN A 53 -4.55 4.24 1.86
N ARG A 54 -5.71 3.78 1.38
CA ARG A 54 -5.83 3.31 -0.01
C ARG A 54 -5.64 4.46 -1.00
N GLU A 55 -6.17 5.63 -0.68
CA GLU A 55 -6.01 6.80 -1.53
C GLU A 55 -4.54 7.22 -1.65
N PHE A 56 -3.82 7.19 -0.54
CA PHE A 56 -2.39 7.49 -0.55
C PHE A 56 -1.61 6.50 -1.43
N ILE A 57 -1.90 5.22 -1.30
CA ILE A 57 -1.24 4.18 -2.09
C ILE A 57 -1.61 4.33 -3.57
N ARG A 58 -2.85 4.69 -3.87
CA ARG A 58 -3.29 4.94 -5.24
C ARG A 58 -2.50 6.10 -5.86
N GLU A 59 -2.30 7.17 -5.11
CA GLU A 59 -1.52 8.31 -5.59
C GLU A 59 -0.05 7.94 -5.80
N LEU A 60 0.52 7.16 -4.90
CA LEU A 60 1.91 6.70 -5.05
C LEU A 60 2.06 5.82 -6.30
N ALA A 61 1.08 4.96 -6.57
CA ALA A 61 1.08 4.15 -7.77
C ALA A 61 1.01 5.04 -9.02
N LEU A 62 0.13 6.04 -9.02
CA LEU A 62 0.02 6.98 -10.14
C LEU A 62 1.32 7.72 -10.39
N TYR A 63 2.01 8.11 -9.33
CA TYR A 63 3.30 8.77 -9.43
C TYR A 63 4.32 7.91 -10.17
N ASN A 64 4.15 6.59 -10.13
CA ASN A 64 5.04 5.63 -10.77
C ASN A 64 4.44 5.05 -12.05
N ASP A 65 3.45 5.71 -12.63
CA ASP A 65 2.80 5.33 -13.88
C ASP A 65 2.01 4.02 -13.80
N TYR A 66 1.41 3.78 -12.63
CA TYR A 66 0.50 2.66 -12.42
C TYR A 66 -0.84 3.13 -11.90
N VAL A 67 -1.88 2.38 -12.21
CA VAL A 67 -3.21 2.58 -11.64
C VAL A 67 -3.52 1.38 -10.78
N ILE A 68 -3.98 1.62 -9.55
CA ILE A 68 -4.43 0.54 -8.68
C ILE A 68 -5.95 0.69 -8.46
N ASN A 69 -6.67 -0.38 -8.70
CA ASN A 69 -8.13 -0.41 -8.55
C ASN A 69 -8.50 -1.43 -7.50
N PHE A 70 -8.65 -0.97 -6.27
CA PHE A 70 -8.98 -1.83 -5.14
C PHE A 70 -10.36 -2.48 -5.25
N SER A 71 -11.23 -1.97 -6.12
CA SER A 71 -12.55 -2.58 -6.30
C SER A 71 -12.50 -3.95 -6.96
N LEU A 72 -11.35 -4.33 -7.54
CA LEU A 72 -11.13 -5.65 -8.08
C LEU A 72 -10.92 -6.71 -7.01
N ALA A 73 -10.68 -6.30 -5.77
CA ALA A 73 -10.54 -7.19 -4.63
C ALA A 73 -11.79 -7.11 -3.77
N SER A 74 -12.22 -8.25 -3.24
CA SER A 74 -13.35 -8.27 -2.32
C SER A 74 -12.92 -7.75 -0.95
N GLU A 75 -13.89 -7.36 -0.13
CA GLU A 75 -13.61 -6.95 1.25
C GLU A 75 -12.96 -8.08 2.03
N GLU A 76 -13.40 -9.32 1.80
CA GLU A 76 -12.83 -10.49 2.46
C GLU A 76 -11.38 -10.71 2.06
N GLU A 77 -11.07 -10.58 0.77
CA GLU A 77 -9.68 -10.69 0.30
C GLU A 77 -8.80 -9.63 0.95
N MET A 78 -9.28 -8.40 0.99
CA MET A 78 -8.53 -7.29 1.60
C MET A 78 -8.33 -7.52 3.09
N LEU A 79 -9.36 -7.98 3.79
CA LEU A 79 -9.28 -8.26 5.22
C LEU A 79 -8.27 -9.36 5.51
N ASN A 80 -8.34 -10.46 4.78
CA ASN A 80 -7.43 -11.59 4.98
C ASN A 80 -5.98 -11.20 4.69
N ALA A 81 -5.76 -10.45 3.62
CA ALA A 81 -4.42 -9.97 3.28
C ALA A 81 -3.88 -9.02 4.36
N SER A 82 -4.75 -8.16 4.90
CA SER A 82 -4.36 -7.23 5.96
C SER A 82 -3.98 -7.97 7.24
N ILE A 83 -4.74 -8.99 7.60
CA ILE A 83 -4.44 -9.79 8.79
C ILE A 83 -3.07 -10.45 8.63
N ASP A 84 -2.81 -11.07 7.48
CA ASP A 84 -1.52 -11.68 7.20
C ASP A 84 -0.38 -10.66 7.23
N SER A 85 -0.61 -9.46 6.72
CA SER A 85 0.43 -8.43 6.71
C SER A 85 0.80 -7.97 8.13
N PHE A 86 -0.14 -7.99 9.07
CA PHE A 86 0.17 -7.74 10.48
C PHE A 86 1.11 -8.78 11.05
N LEU A 87 1.06 -9.99 10.51
CA LEU A 87 1.94 -11.09 10.91
C LEU A 87 3.21 -11.13 10.08
N CYS A 88 3.49 -10.07 9.34
CA CYS A 88 4.63 -9.96 8.42
C CYS A 88 4.61 -11.00 7.31
N LYS A 89 3.41 -11.45 6.93
CA LYS A 89 3.20 -12.35 5.80
C LYS A 89 2.58 -11.54 4.67
N TYR A 90 3.38 -11.18 3.69
CA TYR A 90 2.97 -10.23 2.66
C TYR A 90 2.49 -10.88 1.37
N GLU A 91 2.53 -12.20 1.27
CA GLU A 91 2.23 -12.91 0.03
C GLU A 91 0.81 -12.65 -0.48
N LYS A 92 -0.19 -12.73 0.40
CA LYS A 92 -1.58 -12.47 0.00
C LYS A 92 -1.77 -11.03 -0.46
N MET A 93 -1.14 -10.09 0.24
CA MET A 93 -1.22 -8.69 -0.13
C MET A 93 -0.54 -8.42 -1.46
N GLU A 94 0.61 -9.06 -1.72
CA GLU A 94 1.30 -8.94 -3.00
C GLU A 94 0.45 -9.46 -4.14
N VAL A 95 -0.17 -10.62 -3.97
CA VAL A 95 -1.08 -11.19 -4.98
C VAL A 95 -2.26 -10.26 -5.23
N LEU A 96 -2.83 -9.73 -4.16
CA LEU A 96 -3.95 -8.79 -4.26
C LEU A 96 -3.54 -7.53 -5.01
N PHE A 97 -2.39 -6.96 -4.70
CA PHE A 97 -1.89 -5.76 -5.36
C PHE A 97 -1.63 -6.03 -6.84
N LYS A 98 -1.04 -7.18 -7.18
CA LYS A 98 -0.83 -7.55 -8.59
C LYS A 98 -2.14 -7.67 -9.35
N LYS A 99 -3.18 -8.18 -8.69
CA LYS A 99 -4.52 -8.27 -9.27
C LYS A 99 -5.11 -6.90 -9.57
N CYS A 100 -4.85 -5.94 -8.69
CA CYS A 100 -5.45 -4.61 -8.77
C CYS A 100 -4.61 -3.59 -9.54
N LEU A 101 -3.32 -3.84 -9.70
CA LEU A 101 -2.36 -2.89 -10.25
C LEU A 101 -2.18 -3.10 -11.75
N ARG A 102 -2.26 -2.00 -12.49
CA ARG A 102 -2.07 -2.03 -13.96
C ARG A 102 -1.19 -0.86 -14.37
N PRO A 103 -0.30 -1.05 -15.36
CA PRO A 103 0.42 0.09 -15.90
C PRO A 103 -0.54 1.02 -16.64
N ILE A 104 -0.23 2.31 -16.63
CA ILE A 104 -1.05 3.30 -17.31
C ILE A 104 -0.99 3.10 -18.83
N LYS A 105 0.14 2.62 -19.31
CA LYS A 105 0.33 2.36 -20.75
C LYS A 105 0.25 0.90 -21.07
#